data_dae5cab119a80526d8ecee469eea8e46
#
_entry.id   dae5cab119a80526d8ecee469eea8e46
#
_cell.length_a   1.000
_cell.length_b   1.000
_cell.length_c   1.000
_cell.angle_alpha   90.00
_cell.angle_beta   90.00
_cell.angle_gamma   90.00
#
_symmetry.space_group_name_H-M   'P 1'
#
loop_
_entity.id
_entity.type
_entity.pdbx_description
1 polymer ?
#
loop_
_entity_poly.entity_id
_entity_poly.type
_entity_poly.pdbx_seq_one_letter_code
_entity_poly.pdbx_strand_id
1 'polypeptide(L)'
;MAIYKHNDNPNVVVRILRKVYNPVGFKKGYNALLAFISLGYIFGFSLSQVQKFDVPGYWTRNNGPGETWAIETIGRLYKVSMTMHIVVVIPAGLLVVLQFIPAIRYKALVLHRINGYLVMLLMLIFSVTGIIISRVSFEGDFATQTFAGVFGIAVILSGALAYINIKRLQIEQHRAWMMRAWAYSASIITLRIIQIIAAEIIGGIPNQYRNLPCEQIDSVGGMSAATYPSCAADPTGWTAAKMDLNGTGVAEVMAALQGTFGGSGLLAFILPAIGIELYLHFTPAEAQRLRQVSFERQQERGFRRPGSAGLTADRLGDAEWVPLKQHAEPDAQGKSVARD
;
A
#
# COMPACT_ATOMS: atom_id res chain seq x y z
N MET A 1 27.32 -19.67 9.40
CA MET A 1 26.84 -18.30 9.06
C MET A 1 27.78 -17.71 8.03
N ALA A 2 27.36 -17.55 6.79
CA ALA A 2 28.20 -16.98 5.75
C ALA A 2 28.44 -15.50 6.05
N ILE A 3 29.67 -15.14 6.44
CA ILE A 3 30.11 -13.76 6.57
C ILE A 3 30.19 -13.19 5.17
N TYR A 4 29.26 -12.31 4.81
CA TYR A 4 29.30 -11.57 3.56
C TYR A 4 30.59 -10.72 3.56
N LYS A 5 31.64 -11.20 2.87
CA LYS A 5 32.86 -10.42 2.65
C LYS A 5 32.50 -9.21 1.79
N HIS A 6 32.55 -8.04 2.41
CA HIS A 6 32.43 -6.77 1.71
C HIS A 6 33.57 -6.68 0.70
N ASN A 7 33.27 -6.42 -0.56
CA ASN A 7 34.31 -6.20 -1.57
C ASN A 7 35.00 -4.86 -1.23
N ASP A 8 36.19 -4.93 -0.68
CA ASP A 8 36.96 -3.78 -0.17
C ASP A 8 37.44 -2.84 -1.28
N ASN A 9 37.33 -3.25 -2.56
CA ASN A 9 37.71 -2.43 -3.70
C ASN A 9 36.52 -2.24 -4.68
N PRO A 10 35.51 -1.40 -4.33
CA PRO A 10 34.37 -1.16 -5.20
C PRO A 10 34.82 -0.38 -6.45
N ASN A 11 34.21 -0.71 -7.59
CA ASN A 11 34.42 0.06 -8.82
C ASN A 11 33.99 1.53 -8.62
N VAL A 12 34.46 2.42 -9.51
CA VAL A 12 34.23 3.88 -9.40
C VAL A 12 32.75 4.22 -9.28
N VAL A 13 31.88 3.53 -10.03
CA VAL A 13 30.42 3.77 -10.02
C VAL A 13 29.84 3.46 -8.64
N VAL A 14 30.18 2.31 -8.05
CA VAL A 14 29.71 1.94 -6.70
C VAL A 14 30.21 2.92 -5.66
N ARG A 15 31.44 3.45 -5.80
CA ARG A 15 31.99 4.46 -4.90
C ARG A 15 31.22 5.78 -4.96
N ILE A 16 30.86 6.22 -6.17
CA ILE A 16 30.04 7.43 -6.36
C ILE A 16 28.63 7.22 -5.76
N LEU A 17 27.99 6.10 -6.08
CA LEU A 17 26.65 5.80 -5.55
C LEU A 17 26.64 5.71 -4.03
N ARG A 18 27.68 5.17 -3.39
CA ARG A 18 27.82 5.16 -1.92
C ARG A 18 27.85 6.56 -1.33
N LYS A 19 28.45 7.56 -1.99
CA LYS A 19 28.46 8.96 -1.53
C LYS A 19 27.04 9.58 -1.53
N VAL A 20 26.13 9.06 -2.37
CA VAL A 20 24.74 9.52 -2.46
C VAL A 20 23.87 8.86 -1.41
N TYR A 21 23.89 7.52 -1.30
CA TYR A 21 22.93 6.82 -0.46
C TYR A 21 23.38 6.60 1.00
N ASN A 22 24.70 6.61 1.31
CA ASN A 22 25.17 6.47 2.68
C ASN A 22 24.75 7.62 3.62
N PRO A 23 24.78 8.90 3.20
CA PRO A 23 24.28 10.01 4.05
C PRO A 23 22.80 9.87 4.41
N VAL A 24 22.00 9.26 3.54
CA VAL A 24 20.58 8.96 3.77
C VAL A 24 20.42 7.77 4.74
N GLY A 25 21.53 7.07 5.03
CA GLY A 25 21.58 5.97 6.00
C GLY A 25 21.43 4.56 5.43
N PHE A 26 21.43 4.41 4.11
CA PHE A 26 21.43 3.09 3.47
C PHE A 26 22.84 2.51 3.46
N LYS A 27 22.97 1.27 3.91
CA LYS A 27 24.25 0.54 3.90
C LYS A 27 24.43 -0.35 2.66
N LYS A 28 23.34 -0.78 2.02
CA LYS A 28 23.32 -1.69 0.86
C LYS A 28 22.69 -0.98 -0.33
N GLY A 29 23.36 -1.00 -1.49
CA GLY A 29 22.91 -0.29 -2.69
C GLY A 29 21.55 -0.76 -3.20
N TYR A 30 21.26 -2.07 -3.15
CA TYR A 30 19.96 -2.58 -3.58
C TYR A 30 18.81 -2.08 -2.70
N ASN A 31 19.02 -1.91 -1.38
CA ASN A 31 18.01 -1.32 -0.50
C ASN A 31 17.78 0.16 -0.80
N ALA A 32 18.84 0.89 -1.16
CA ALA A 32 18.71 2.29 -1.58
C ALA A 32 17.92 2.40 -2.90
N LEU A 33 18.21 1.53 -3.87
CA LEU A 33 17.49 1.49 -5.15
C LEU A 33 16.01 1.14 -4.96
N LEU A 34 15.71 0.07 -4.22
CA LEU A 34 14.33 -0.34 -3.93
C LEU A 34 13.57 0.76 -3.18
N ALA A 35 14.22 1.39 -2.18
CA ALA A 35 13.61 2.52 -1.46
C ALA A 35 13.38 3.70 -2.41
N PHE A 36 14.34 4.07 -3.26
CA PHE A 36 14.18 5.16 -4.22
C PHE A 36 13.01 4.91 -5.17
N ILE A 37 12.91 3.71 -5.74
CA ILE A 37 11.80 3.35 -6.65
C ILE A 37 10.46 3.37 -5.89
N SER A 38 10.36 2.64 -4.77
CA SER A 38 9.09 2.49 -4.06
C SER A 38 8.60 3.80 -3.41
N LEU A 39 9.51 4.54 -2.77
CA LEU A 39 9.17 5.82 -2.12
C LEU A 39 8.97 6.92 -3.15
N GLY A 40 9.76 6.95 -4.23
CA GLY A 40 9.59 7.86 -5.35
C GLY A 40 8.24 7.66 -6.04
N TYR A 41 7.82 6.42 -6.21
CA TYR A 41 6.52 6.06 -6.76
C TYR A 41 5.36 6.57 -5.89
N ILE A 42 5.40 6.33 -4.58
CA ILE A 42 4.37 6.82 -3.65
C ILE A 42 4.40 8.35 -3.58
N PHE A 43 5.57 8.96 -3.45
CA PHE A 43 5.74 10.41 -3.34
C PHE A 43 5.27 11.12 -4.60
N GLY A 44 5.76 10.70 -5.76
CA GLY A 44 5.41 11.29 -7.05
C GLY A 44 3.92 11.22 -7.34
N PHE A 45 3.30 10.05 -7.09
CA PHE A 45 1.86 9.91 -7.24
C PHE A 45 1.11 10.83 -6.26
N SER A 46 1.47 10.83 -4.96
CA SER A 46 0.80 11.68 -3.97
C SER A 46 0.96 13.17 -4.32
N LEU A 47 2.13 13.57 -4.79
CA LEU A 47 2.39 14.96 -5.24
C LEU A 47 1.52 15.33 -6.44
N SER A 48 1.35 14.43 -7.41
CA SER A 48 0.48 14.69 -8.58
C SER A 48 -1.00 14.86 -8.19
N GLN A 49 -1.41 14.35 -7.02
CA GLN A 49 -2.80 14.46 -6.53
C GLN A 49 -3.05 15.72 -5.69
N VAL A 50 -2.03 16.53 -5.37
CA VAL A 50 -2.18 17.73 -4.51
C VAL A 50 -3.21 18.73 -5.04
N GLN A 51 -3.38 18.82 -6.37
CA GLN A 51 -4.43 19.63 -6.98
C GLN A 51 -5.86 19.28 -6.51
N LYS A 52 -6.08 18.06 -6.00
CA LYS A 52 -7.38 17.63 -5.46
C LYS A 52 -7.71 18.24 -4.09
N PHE A 53 -6.80 19.00 -3.48
CA PHE A 53 -7.12 19.80 -2.29
C PHE A 53 -8.03 20.99 -2.62
N ASP A 54 -8.10 21.43 -3.89
CA ASP A 54 -9.22 22.24 -4.35
C ASP A 54 -10.48 21.36 -4.43
N VAL A 55 -11.07 21.08 -3.26
CA VAL A 55 -12.21 20.17 -3.15
C VAL A 55 -13.41 20.63 -4.00
N PRO A 56 -13.78 21.92 -4.03
CA PRO A 56 -14.82 22.40 -4.95
C PRO A 56 -14.48 22.14 -6.42
N GLY A 57 -13.25 22.44 -6.82
CA GLY A 57 -12.80 22.20 -8.19
C GLY A 57 -12.65 20.72 -8.53
N TYR A 58 -12.33 19.89 -7.54
CA TYR A 58 -12.32 18.43 -7.70
C TYR A 58 -13.71 17.91 -8.12
N TRP A 59 -14.77 18.31 -7.40
CA TRP A 59 -16.13 17.88 -7.70
C TRP A 59 -16.67 18.36 -9.04
N THR A 60 -16.11 19.45 -9.58
CA THR A 60 -16.60 20.06 -10.84
C THR A 60 -15.75 19.71 -12.06
N ARG A 61 -14.46 19.38 -11.90
CA ARG A 61 -13.51 19.33 -13.03
C ARG A 61 -12.64 18.08 -13.10
N ASN A 62 -12.39 17.41 -11.97
CA ASN A 62 -11.30 16.42 -11.84
C ASN A 62 -11.76 15.00 -11.49
N ASN A 63 -13.04 14.70 -11.62
CA ASN A 63 -13.56 13.37 -11.38
C ASN A 63 -13.48 12.50 -12.64
N GLY A 64 -13.35 11.19 -12.42
CA GLY A 64 -13.58 10.24 -13.50
C GLY A 64 -15.01 10.36 -14.04
N PRO A 65 -15.25 9.98 -15.31
CA PRO A 65 -16.58 10.03 -15.88
C PRO A 65 -17.60 9.28 -15.01
N GLY A 66 -18.72 9.94 -14.68
CA GLY A 66 -19.81 9.39 -13.88
C GLY A 66 -19.58 9.29 -12.36
N GLU A 67 -18.38 9.54 -11.84
CA GLU A 67 -18.11 9.47 -10.38
C GLU A 67 -18.89 10.53 -9.60
N THR A 68 -18.98 11.75 -10.11
CA THR A 68 -19.71 12.84 -9.45
C THR A 68 -21.17 12.49 -9.32
N TRP A 69 -21.80 12.01 -10.38
CA TRP A 69 -23.20 11.59 -10.38
C TRP A 69 -23.45 10.51 -9.30
N ALA A 70 -22.65 9.45 -9.28
CA ALA A 70 -22.81 8.36 -8.33
C ALA A 70 -22.72 8.84 -6.87
N ILE A 71 -21.81 9.76 -6.56
CA ILE A 71 -21.60 10.25 -5.20
C ILE A 71 -22.71 11.25 -4.81
N GLU A 72 -23.15 12.09 -5.72
CA GLU A 72 -24.22 13.07 -5.45
C GLU A 72 -25.59 12.40 -5.29
N THR A 73 -25.87 11.37 -6.07
CA THR A 73 -27.15 10.65 -6.06
C THR A 73 -27.32 9.77 -4.82
N ILE A 74 -26.23 9.14 -4.32
CA ILE A 74 -26.32 8.12 -3.25
C ILE A 74 -26.27 8.73 -1.85
N GLY A 75 -25.82 9.98 -1.69
CA GLY A 75 -26.05 10.75 -0.48
C GLY A 75 -24.80 11.22 0.28
N ARG A 76 -25.08 12.03 1.31
CA ARG A 76 -24.10 12.82 2.07
C ARG A 76 -22.95 12.01 2.67
N LEU A 77 -23.20 10.76 3.12
CA LEU A 77 -22.19 9.90 3.72
C LEU A 77 -21.03 9.66 2.75
N TYR A 78 -21.34 9.36 1.50
CA TYR A 78 -20.31 9.02 0.49
C TYR A 78 -19.53 10.25 0.06
N LYS A 79 -20.19 11.40 -0.08
CA LYS A 79 -19.54 12.68 -0.38
C LYS A 79 -18.54 13.07 0.72
N VAL A 80 -18.95 12.96 1.98
CA VAL A 80 -18.08 13.23 3.14
C VAL A 80 -16.93 12.22 3.18
N SER A 81 -17.20 10.92 3.00
CA SER A 81 -16.18 9.88 3.03
C SER A 81 -15.16 10.05 1.91
N MET A 82 -15.56 10.40 0.68
CA MET A 82 -14.65 10.66 -0.43
C MET A 82 -13.78 11.89 -0.16
N THR A 83 -14.39 12.98 0.31
CA THR A 83 -13.64 14.19 0.68
C THR A 83 -12.60 13.88 1.75
N MET A 84 -13.00 13.19 2.83
CA MET A 84 -12.10 12.76 3.89
C MET A 84 -10.99 11.84 3.35
N HIS A 85 -11.33 10.89 2.48
CA HIS A 85 -10.36 9.99 1.86
C HIS A 85 -9.27 10.76 1.12
N ILE A 86 -9.66 11.70 0.25
CA ILE A 86 -8.72 12.51 -0.54
C ILE A 86 -7.82 13.36 0.36
N VAL A 87 -8.43 14.06 1.32
CA VAL A 87 -7.72 14.99 2.23
C VAL A 87 -6.70 14.26 3.10
N VAL A 88 -6.92 13.00 3.45
CA VAL A 88 -6.01 12.24 4.33
C VAL A 88 -5.01 11.36 3.56
N VAL A 89 -5.40 10.78 2.41
CA VAL A 89 -4.53 9.86 1.68
C VAL A 89 -3.33 10.56 1.05
N ILE A 90 -3.51 11.79 0.57
CA ILE A 90 -2.44 12.57 -0.05
C ILE A 90 -1.35 12.92 0.99
N PRO A 91 -1.65 13.54 2.15
CA PRO A 91 -0.63 13.76 3.17
C PRO A 91 -0.02 12.47 3.70
N ALA A 92 -0.79 11.39 3.85
CA ALA A 92 -0.26 10.11 4.27
C ALA A 92 0.84 9.60 3.33
N GLY A 93 0.61 9.68 2.01
CA GLY A 93 1.58 9.28 0.99
C GLY A 93 2.83 10.17 0.95
N LEU A 94 2.69 11.47 1.20
CA LEU A 94 3.84 12.39 1.29
C LEU A 94 4.66 12.14 2.57
N LEU A 95 4.00 11.99 3.71
CA LEU A 95 4.64 11.85 5.02
C LEU A 95 5.27 10.47 5.25
N VAL A 96 4.73 9.41 4.64
CA VAL A 96 5.28 8.06 4.82
C VAL A 96 6.69 7.91 4.30
N VAL A 97 7.08 8.67 3.30
CA VAL A 97 8.44 8.65 2.75
C VAL A 97 9.47 8.90 3.87
N LEU A 98 9.17 9.82 4.79
CA LEU A 98 10.03 10.13 5.94
C LEU A 98 10.21 8.93 6.88
N GLN A 99 9.23 8.02 6.96
CA GLN A 99 9.29 6.83 7.83
C GLN A 99 10.31 5.80 7.34
N PHE A 100 10.54 5.73 6.04
CA PHE A 100 11.44 4.75 5.42
C PHE A 100 12.86 5.28 5.21
N ILE A 101 13.14 6.56 5.48
CA ILE A 101 14.49 7.13 5.43
C ILE A 101 15.27 6.71 6.69
N PRO A 102 16.34 5.87 6.57
CA PRO A 102 17.04 5.35 7.74
C PRO A 102 17.68 6.46 8.58
N ALA A 103 18.18 7.54 7.95
CA ALA A 103 18.81 8.65 8.66
C ALA A 103 17.83 9.32 9.65
N ILE A 104 16.55 9.49 9.30
CA ILE A 104 15.54 10.06 10.20
C ILE A 104 15.34 9.16 11.40
N ARG A 105 15.25 7.84 11.19
CA ARG A 105 15.08 6.86 12.26
C ARG A 105 16.26 6.83 13.25
N TYR A 106 17.49 7.07 12.78
CA TYR A 106 18.66 7.04 13.65
C TYR A 106 19.00 8.40 14.28
N LYS A 107 18.83 9.51 13.53
CA LYS A 107 19.26 10.84 13.97
C LYS A 107 18.13 11.66 14.59
N ALA A 108 16.88 11.41 14.20
CA ALA A 108 15.69 12.18 14.62
C ALA A 108 14.54 11.24 15.06
N LEU A 109 14.83 10.39 16.06
CA LEU A 109 13.89 9.37 16.53
C LEU A 109 12.54 9.96 16.99
N VAL A 110 12.55 11.16 17.60
CA VAL A 110 11.31 11.84 18.03
C VAL A 110 10.46 12.19 16.82
N LEU A 111 11.06 12.74 15.76
CA LEU A 111 10.37 13.04 14.50
C LEU A 111 9.80 11.75 13.88
N HIS A 112 10.60 10.67 13.83
CA HIS A 112 10.11 9.37 13.33
C HIS A 112 8.88 8.89 14.12
N ARG A 113 8.86 9.04 15.44
CA ARG A 113 7.72 8.61 16.29
C ARG A 113 6.47 9.47 16.06
N ILE A 114 6.60 10.80 16.09
CA ILE A 114 5.48 11.73 15.91
C ILE A 114 4.86 11.52 14.52
N ASN A 115 5.69 11.59 13.48
CA ASN A 115 5.24 11.37 12.11
C ASN A 115 4.66 9.95 11.91
N GLY A 116 5.24 8.93 12.59
CA GLY A 116 4.73 7.56 12.57
C GLY A 116 3.31 7.44 13.10
N TYR A 117 3.00 8.06 14.23
CA TYR A 117 1.63 8.08 14.77
C TYR A 117 0.66 8.81 13.85
N LEU A 118 1.08 9.97 13.30
CA LEU A 118 0.27 10.72 12.35
C LEU A 118 -0.06 9.88 11.11
N VAL A 119 0.95 9.30 10.50
CA VAL A 119 0.81 8.47 9.29
C VAL A 119 -0.06 7.25 9.53
N MET A 120 0.04 6.60 10.71
CA MET A 120 -0.83 5.48 11.08
C MET A 120 -2.29 5.90 11.27
N LEU A 121 -2.54 7.07 11.88
CA LEU A 121 -3.88 7.63 12.00
C LEU A 121 -4.50 7.93 10.63
N LEU A 122 -3.74 8.59 9.76
CA LEU A 122 -4.18 8.89 8.39
C LEU A 122 -4.47 7.59 7.63
N MET A 123 -3.60 6.56 7.79
CA MET A 123 -3.78 5.24 7.18
C MET A 123 -5.09 4.58 7.63
N LEU A 124 -5.43 4.64 8.89
CA LEU A 124 -6.70 4.12 9.40
C LEU A 124 -7.89 4.85 8.77
N ILE A 125 -7.84 6.19 8.74
CA ILE A 125 -8.93 7.01 8.19
C ILE A 125 -9.12 6.74 6.70
N PHE A 126 -8.05 6.75 5.89
CA PHE A 126 -8.21 6.50 4.45
C PHE A 126 -8.65 5.06 4.14
N SER A 127 -8.27 4.07 4.96
CA SER A 127 -8.73 2.69 4.78
C SER A 127 -10.21 2.54 5.07
N VAL A 128 -10.70 3.10 6.18
CA VAL A 128 -12.12 3.07 6.54
C VAL A 128 -12.97 3.81 5.52
N THR A 129 -12.57 5.02 5.16
CA THR A 129 -13.29 5.81 4.14
C THR A 129 -13.24 5.15 2.77
N GLY A 130 -12.13 4.50 2.40
CA GLY A 130 -12.00 3.72 1.18
C GLY A 130 -12.98 2.55 1.11
N ILE A 131 -13.17 1.82 2.21
CA ILE A 131 -14.18 0.76 2.30
C ILE A 131 -15.60 1.35 2.13
N ILE A 132 -15.90 2.47 2.78
CA ILE A 132 -17.22 3.10 2.67
C ILE A 132 -17.52 3.52 1.24
N ILE A 133 -16.59 4.24 0.59
CA ILE A 133 -16.78 4.74 -0.77
C ILE A 133 -16.79 3.65 -1.84
N SER A 134 -16.30 2.44 -1.54
CA SER A 134 -16.29 1.34 -2.51
C SER A 134 -17.68 0.93 -3.01
N ARG A 135 -18.72 1.27 -2.25
CA ARG A 135 -20.13 1.00 -2.64
C ARG A 135 -20.63 1.89 -3.79
N VAL A 136 -19.95 2.99 -4.05
CA VAL A 136 -20.35 3.97 -5.06
C VAL A 136 -19.24 4.24 -6.09
N SER A 137 -17.97 4.05 -5.72
CA SER A 137 -16.85 4.22 -6.63
C SER A 137 -16.94 3.20 -7.76
N PHE A 138 -16.89 3.68 -8.99
CA PHE A 138 -17.03 2.85 -10.17
C PHE A 138 -18.28 1.94 -10.13
N GLU A 139 -19.40 2.50 -9.60
CA GLU A 139 -20.70 1.87 -9.35
C GLU A 139 -20.72 0.76 -8.31
N GLY A 140 -19.64 0.54 -7.60
CA GLY A 140 -19.59 -0.34 -6.43
C GLY A 140 -20.02 -1.77 -6.71
N ASP A 141 -19.61 -2.33 -7.82
CA ASP A 141 -19.87 -3.72 -8.14
C ASP A 141 -19.22 -4.68 -7.13
N PHE A 142 -19.60 -5.95 -7.19
CA PHE A 142 -19.12 -6.96 -6.24
C PHE A 142 -17.59 -7.07 -6.23
N ALA A 143 -16.93 -6.99 -7.40
CA ALA A 143 -15.47 -7.06 -7.50
C ALA A 143 -14.80 -5.85 -6.85
N THR A 144 -15.36 -4.64 -7.07
CA THR A 144 -14.88 -3.40 -6.45
C THR A 144 -15.01 -3.43 -4.92
N GLN A 145 -16.17 -3.83 -4.40
CA GLN A 145 -16.39 -3.94 -2.96
C GLN A 145 -15.51 -5.02 -2.31
N THR A 146 -15.35 -6.17 -2.99
CA THR A 146 -14.48 -7.26 -2.53
C THR A 146 -13.02 -6.80 -2.47
N PHE A 147 -12.53 -6.16 -3.53
CA PHE A 147 -11.19 -5.59 -3.55
C PHE A 147 -10.99 -4.60 -2.40
N ALA A 148 -11.85 -3.60 -2.29
CA ALA A 148 -11.72 -2.54 -1.28
C ALA A 148 -11.84 -3.09 0.15
N GLY A 149 -12.71 -4.08 0.39
CA GLY A 149 -12.86 -4.74 1.67
C GLY A 149 -11.60 -5.52 2.05
N VAL A 150 -11.13 -6.41 1.19
CA VAL A 150 -9.90 -7.22 1.44
C VAL A 150 -8.69 -6.32 1.63
N PHE A 151 -8.50 -5.36 0.72
CA PHE A 151 -7.41 -4.39 0.77
C PHE A 151 -7.44 -3.55 2.06
N GLY A 152 -8.56 -2.92 2.38
CA GLY A 152 -8.68 -2.05 3.56
C GLY A 152 -8.48 -2.83 4.86
N ILE A 153 -9.06 -4.03 4.98
CA ILE A 153 -8.86 -4.91 6.14
C ILE A 153 -7.39 -5.32 6.26
N ALA A 154 -6.73 -5.72 5.17
CA ALA A 154 -5.32 -6.10 5.19
C ALA A 154 -4.41 -4.96 5.64
N VAL A 155 -4.67 -3.72 5.17
CA VAL A 155 -3.93 -2.53 5.60
C VAL A 155 -4.15 -2.24 7.08
N ILE A 156 -5.40 -2.23 7.56
CA ILE A 156 -5.74 -1.98 8.97
C ILE A 156 -5.11 -3.04 9.88
N LEU A 157 -5.24 -4.31 9.56
CA LEU A 157 -4.65 -5.41 10.34
C LEU A 157 -3.13 -5.31 10.37
N SER A 158 -2.48 -5.05 9.25
CA SER A 158 -1.03 -4.88 9.19
C SER A 158 -0.56 -3.70 10.05
N GLY A 159 -1.27 -2.57 10.00
CA GLY A 159 -1.01 -1.41 10.85
C GLY A 159 -1.18 -1.72 12.34
N ALA A 160 -2.27 -2.39 12.71
CA ALA A 160 -2.54 -2.80 14.10
C ALA A 160 -1.45 -3.76 14.63
N LEU A 161 -1.07 -4.77 13.84
CA LEU A 161 0.00 -5.70 14.20
C LEU A 161 1.35 -4.98 14.33
N ALA A 162 1.65 -4.03 13.43
CA ALA A 162 2.84 -3.20 13.55
C ALA A 162 2.84 -2.38 14.84
N TYR A 163 1.70 -1.77 15.20
CA TYR A 163 1.55 -1.00 16.43
C TYR A 163 1.72 -1.86 17.69
N ILE A 164 1.06 -3.02 17.77
CA ILE A 164 1.18 -3.94 18.88
C ILE A 164 2.65 -4.34 19.08
N ASN A 165 3.36 -4.66 18.00
CA ASN A 165 4.75 -5.09 18.08
C ASN A 165 5.69 -3.96 18.52
N ILE A 166 5.52 -2.72 18.05
CA ILE A 166 6.39 -1.62 18.48
C ILE A 166 6.15 -1.26 19.97
N LYS A 167 4.91 -1.34 20.46
CA LYS A 167 4.63 -1.16 21.90
C LYS A 167 5.27 -2.23 22.77
N ARG A 168 5.52 -3.39 22.22
CA ARG A 168 6.26 -4.49 22.86
C ARG A 168 7.75 -4.49 22.53
N LEU A 169 8.27 -3.44 21.90
CA LEU A 169 9.67 -3.29 21.48
C LEU A 169 10.15 -4.43 20.55
N GLN A 170 9.24 -5.08 19.83
CA GLN A 170 9.55 -6.12 18.84
C GLN A 170 9.76 -5.47 17.46
N ILE A 171 10.98 -4.94 17.26
CA ILE A 171 11.30 -4.01 16.17
C ILE A 171 11.27 -4.70 14.81
N GLU A 172 11.74 -5.95 14.72
CA GLU A 172 11.71 -6.71 13.46
C GLU A 172 10.27 -6.97 12.98
N GLN A 173 9.36 -7.30 13.91
CA GLN A 173 7.95 -7.52 13.58
C GLN A 173 7.26 -6.22 13.22
N HIS A 174 7.52 -5.14 13.97
CA HIS A 174 7.04 -3.81 13.61
C HIS A 174 7.46 -3.42 12.19
N ARG A 175 8.75 -3.59 11.85
CA ARG A 175 9.25 -3.31 10.50
C ARG A 175 8.52 -4.15 9.45
N ALA A 176 8.40 -5.45 9.67
CA ALA A 176 7.79 -6.36 8.70
C ALA A 176 6.32 -5.99 8.43
N TRP A 177 5.54 -5.71 9.48
CA TRP A 177 4.14 -5.34 9.36
C TRP A 177 3.93 -3.94 8.78
N MET A 178 4.79 -2.97 9.10
CA MET A 178 4.74 -1.64 8.46
C MET A 178 5.07 -1.71 6.97
N MET A 179 6.01 -2.57 6.58
CA MET A 179 6.32 -2.76 5.17
C MET A 179 5.15 -3.38 4.41
N ARG A 180 4.46 -4.37 5.00
CA ARG A 180 3.22 -4.95 4.43
C ARG A 180 2.13 -3.89 4.29
N ALA A 181 1.85 -3.15 5.37
CA ALA A 181 0.81 -2.12 5.36
C ALA A 181 1.02 -1.11 4.22
N TRP A 182 2.26 -0.66 4.00
CA TRP A 182 2.55 0.32 2.96
C TRP A 182 2.72 -0.26 1.57
N ALA A 183 3.18 -1.50 1.42
CA ALA A 183 3.16 -2.21 0.15
C ALA A 183 1.71 -2.42 -0.33
N TYR A 184 0.83 -2.81 0.59
CA TYR A 184 -0.60 -2.92 0.30
C TYR A 184 -1.20 -1.55 -0.05
N SER A 185 -0.96 -0.51 0.75
CA SER A 185 -1.47 0.84 0.47
C SER A 185 -1.01 1.40 -0.89
N ALA A 186 0.20 1.08 -1.34
CA ALA A 186 0.71 1.46 -2.65
C ALA A 186 0.00 0.75 -3.83
N SER A 187 -0.76 -0.32 -3.56
CA SER A 187 -1.51 -1.07 -4.58
C SER A 187 -2.49 -0.19 -5.35
N ILE A 188 -3.03 0.85 -4.73
CA ILE A 188 -3.95 1.79 -5.41
C ILE A 188 -3.28 2.53 -6.57
N ILE A 189 -1.96 2.74 -6.51
CA ILE A 189 -1.21 3.36 -7.59
C ILE A 189 -0.99 2.34 -8.71
N THR A 190 -0.59 1.11 -8.36
CA THR A 190 -0.43 -0.01 -9.29
C THR A 190 -1.75 -0.33 -10.00
N LEU A 191 -2.88 -0.21 -9.28
CA LEU A 191 -4.22 -0.38 -9.84
C LEU A 191 -4.45 0.54 -11.03
N ARG A 192 -4.04 1.81 -10.97
CA ARG A 192 -4.27 2.75 -12.07
C ARG A 192 -3.57 2.32 -13.36
N ILE A 193 -2.37 1.78 -13.26
CA ILE A 193 -1.63 1.26 -14.42
C ILE A 193 -2.33 0.01 -14.98
N ILE A 194 -2.65 -0.94 -14.11
CA ILE A 194 -3.30 -2.19 -14.51
C ILE A 194 -4.69 -1.93 -15.09
N GLN A 195 -5.45 -1.00 -14.50
CA GLN A 195 -6.79 -0.64 -14.98
C GLN A 195 -6.79 -0.10 -16.40
N ILE A 196 -5.84 0.80 -16.72
CA ILE A 196 -5.74 1.34 -18.09
C ILE A 196 -5.40 0.21 -19.08
N ILE A 197 -4.43 -0.65 -18.72
CA ILE A 197 -4.06 -1.80 -19.58
C ILE A 197 -5.25 -2.76 -19.74
N ALA A 198 -5.97 -3.06 -18.66
CA ALA A 198 -7.13 -3.94 -18.71
C ALA A 198 -8.28 -3.34 -19.51
N ALA A 199 -8.53 -2.03 -19.39
CA ALA A 199 -9.55 -1.33 -20.17
C ALA A 199 -9.22 -1.32 -21.67
N GLU A 200 -7.95 -1.18 -22.03
CA GLU A 200 -7.47 -1.28 -23.42
C GLU A 200 -7.67 -2.68 -23.99
N ILE A 201 -7.28 -3.72 -23.22
CA ILE A 201 -7.46 -5.12 -23.64
C ILE A 201 -8.95 -5.45 -23.83
N ILE A 202 -9.80 -5.05 -22.89
CA ILE A 202 -11.25 -5.32 -22.92
C ILE A 202 -11.90 -4.63 -24.12
N GLY A 203 -11.50 -3.40 -24.45
CA GLY A 203 -12.01 -2.66 -25.62
C GLY A 203 -11.76 -3.39 -26.95
N GLY A 204 -10.67 -4.17 -27.04
CA GLY A 204 -10.36 -5.01 -28.18
C GLY A 204 -11.14 -6.34 -28.26
N ILE A 205 -11.85 -6.73 -27.19
CA ILE A 205 -12.62 -7.98 -27.16
C ILE A 205 -14.06 -7.71 -27.63
N PRO A 206 -14.59 -8.43 -28.61
CA PRO A 206 -15.96 -8.27 -29.05
C PRO A 206 -16.99 -8.53 -27.95
N ASN A 207 -18.12 -7.81 -27.99
CA ASN A 207 -19.29 -8.06 -27.14
C ASN A 207 -19.03 -7.87 -25.63
N GLN A 208 -18.13 -7.00 -25.25
CA GLN A 208 -17.95 -6.57 -23.86
C GLN A 208 -18.81 -5.34 -23.59
N TYR A 209 -19.78 -5.49 -22.70
CA TYR A 209 -20.74 -4.44 -22.34
C TYR A 209 -20.89 -4.35 -20.82
N ARG A 210 -21.21 -3.14 -20.35
CA ARG A 210 -21.59 -2.88 -18.97
C ARG A 210 -22.92 -2.16 -18.93
N ASN A 211 -23.82 -2.59 -18.06
CA ASN A 211 -25.05 -1.87 -17.81
C ASN A 211 -24.77 -0.61 -17.00
N LEU A 212 -25.26 0.52 -17.48
CA LEU A 212 -25.13 1.83 -16.86
C LEU A 212 -26.52 2.47 -16.69
N PRO A 213 -26.75 3.23 -15.60
CA PRO A 213 -27.95 4.06 -15.46
C PRO A 213 -27.97 5.13 -16.56
N CYS A 214 -29.13 5.35 -17.15
CA CYS A 214 -29.32 6.39 -18.18
C CYS A 214 -28.98 7.78 -17.65
N GLU A 215 -29.37 8.09 -16.40
CA GLU A 215 -29.03 9.35 -15.74
C GLU A 215 -27.51 9.58 -15.62
N GLN A 216 -26.75 8.52 -15.38
CA GLN A 216 -25.28 8.62 -15.31
C GLN A 216 -24.68 8.93 -16.67
N ILE A 217 -25.19 8.30 -17.74
CA ILE A 217 -24.77 8.59 -19.12
C ILE A 217 -25.12 10.04 -19.49
N ASP A 218 -26.28 10.53 -19.08
CA ASP A 218 -26.69 11.92 -19.29
C ASP A 218 -25.78 12.91 -18.56
N SER A 219 -25.42 12.61 -17.32
CA SER A 219 -24.57 13.47 -16.49
C SER A 219 -23.16 13.73 -17.07
N VAL A 220 -22.71 12.88 -17.97
CA VAL A 220 -21.43 13.04 -18.69
C VAL A 220 -21.61 13.55 -20.12
N GLY A 221 -22.82 13.99 -20.49
CA GLY A 221 -23.13 14.47 -21.83
C GLY A 221 -23.10 13.37 -22.90
N GLY A 222 -23.23 12.10 -22.46
CA GLY A 222 -23.17 10.93 -23.35
C GLY A 222 -24.51 10.52 -23.94
N MET A 223 -25.62 11.17 -23.56
CA MET A 223 -26.97 10.79 -23.98
C MET A 223 -27.19 11.14 -25.46
N SER A 224 -27.44 10.11 -26.27
CA SER A 224 -27.89 10.23 -27.65
C SER A 224 -28.98 9.21 -27.91
N ALA A 225 -30.14 9.66 -28.40
CA ALA A 225 -31.21 8.77 -28.75
C ALA A 225 -30.81 7.77 -29.86
N ALA A 226 -29.87 8.14 -30.71
CA ALA A 226 -29.33 7.27 -31.77
C ALA A 226 -28.44 6.16 -31.18
N THR A 227 -27.67 6.47 -30.13
CA THR A 227 -26.72 5.53 -29.51
C THR A 227 -27.40 4.71 -28.42
N TYR A 228 -28.28 5.33 -27.62
CA TYR A 228 -28.96 4.71 -26.48
C TYR A 228 -30.48 4.91 -26.56
N PRO A 229 -31.17 4.25 -27.51
CA PRO A 229 -32.60 4.44 -27.71
C PRO A 229 -33.46 4.01 -26.51
N SER A 230 -33.00 3.07 -25.71
CA SER A 230 -33.63 2.68 -24.44
C SER A 230 -33.69 3.81 -23.42
N CYS A 231 -32.61 4.60 -23.30
CA CYS A 231 -32.57 5.76 -22.44
C CYS A 231 -33.39 6.94 -22.94
N ALA A 232 -33.57 7.07 -24.25
CA ALA A 232 -34.49 8.04 -24.84
C ALA A 232 -35.94 7.72 -24.51
N ALA A 233 -36.28 6.42 -24.43
CA ALA A 233 -37.63 5.95 -24.09
C ALA A 233 -37.90 5.99 -22.57
N ASP A 234 -36.89 5.66 -21.75
CA ASP A 234 -36.93 5.69 -20.27
C ASP A 234 -35.63 6.27 -19.71
N PRO A 235 -35.59 7.57 -19.43
CA PRO A 235 -34.40 8.24 -18.86
C PRO A 235 -33.99 7.73 -17.47
N THR A 236 -34.88 7.11 -16.72
CA THR A 236 -34.61 6.55 -15.38
C THR A 236 -34.18 5.07 -15.44
N GLY A 237 -34.17 4.48 -16.61
CA GLY A 237 -33.83 3.10 -16.86
C GLY A 237 -32.32 2.83 -16.93
N TRP A 238 -31.99 1.69 -17.49
CA TRP A 238 -30.62 1.19 -17.66
C TRP A 238 -30.38 0.81 -19.12
N THR A 239 -29.13 0.95 -19.55
CA THR A 239 -28.71 0.53 -20.89
C THR A 239 -27.35 -0.12 -20.89
N ALA A 240 -27.07 -0.94 -21.91
CA ALA A 240 -25.76 -1.56 -22.09
C ALA A 240 -24.85 -0.61 -22.88
N ALA A 241 -23.77 -0.14 -22.26
CA ALA A 241 -22.70 0.59 -22.91
C ALA A 241 -21.54 -0.35 -23.25
N LYS A 242 -20.96 -0.23 -24.45
CA LYS A 242 -19.77 -0.99 -24.83
C LYS A 242 -18.60 -0.57 -23.97
N MET A 243 -17.81 -1.53 -23.51
CA MET A 243 -16.58 -1.26 -22.77
C MET A 243 -15.44 -0.98 -23.74
N ASP A 244 -15.19 0.29 -24.05
CA ASP A 244 -14.18 0.68 -25.03
C ASP A 244 -13.48 1.97 -24.59
N LEU A 245 -12.18 1.86 -24.24
CA LEU A 245 -11.40 3.02 -23.81
C LEU A 245 -11.15 4.01 -24.95
N ASN A 246 -11.15 3.52 -26.20
CA ASN A 246 -10.98 4.31 -27.43
C ASN A 246 -12.32 4.59 -28.13
N GLY A 247 -13.42 4.34 -27.43
CA GLY A 247 -14.77 4.56 -27.95
C GLY A 247 -15.05 6.04 -28.25
N THR A 248 -16.02 6.26 -29.12
CA THR A 248 -16.38 7.64 -29.57
C THR A 248 -17.17 8.41 -28.51
N GLY A 249 -17.76 7.71 -27.52
CA GLY A 249 -18.59 8.28 -26.47
C GLY A 249 -17.96 8.19 -25.09
N VAL A 250 -18.18 9.22 -24.25
CA VAL A 250 -17.70 9.22 -22.85
C VAL A 250 -18.27 8.03 -22.06
N ALA A 251 -19.50 7.59 -22.38
CA ALA A 251 -20.13 6.44 -21.74
C ALA A 251 -19.37 5.12 -21.99
N GLU A 252 -18.77 4.93 -23.15
CA GLU A 252 -17.97 3.75 -23.48
C GLU A 252 -16.67 3.72 -22.68
N VAL A 253 -16.00 4.87 -22.57
CA VAL A 253 -14.80 5.04 -21.73
C VAL A 253 -15.13 4.78 -20.25
N MET A 254 -16.24 5.33 -19.77
CA MET A 254 -16.76 5.13 -18.43
C MET A 254 -17.03 3.64 -18.15
N ALA A 255 -17.74 2.96 -19.07
CA ALA A 255 -18.02 1.54 -18.97
C ALA A 255 -16.74 0.69 -18.90
N ALA A 256 -15.72 1.01 -19.71
CA ALA A 256 -14.42 0.31 -19.70
C ALA A 256 -13.68 0.48 -18.36
N LEU A 257 -13.60 1.71 -17.85
CA LEU A 257 -12.92 2.00 -16.59
C LEU A 257 -13.65 1.39 -15.39
N GLN A 258 -14.98 1.49 -15.34
CA GLN A 258 -15.77 0.92 -14.25
C GLN A 258 -15.73 -0.61 -14.26
N GLY A 259 -15.89 -1.23 -15.43
CA GLY A 259 -15.92 -2.69 -15.57
C GLY A 259 -14.59 -3.38 -15.23
N THR A 260 -13.47 -2.68 -15.40
CA THR A 260 -12.14 -3.24 -15.13
C THR A 260 -11.61 -2.90 -13.74
N PHE A 261 -12.21 -1.98 -13.01
CA PHE A 261 -11.67 -1.46 -11.75
C PHE A 261 -11.47 -2.53 -10.68
N GLY A 262 -12.49 -3.30 -10.35
CA GLY A 262 -12.44 -4.28 -9.27
C GLY A 262 -11.44 -5.40 -9.52
N GLY A 263 -11.43 -5.97 -10.72
CA GLY A 263 -10.46 -7.00 -11.13
C GLY A 263 -9.03 -6.49 -11.16
N SER A 264 -8.82 -5.29 -11.70
CA SER A 264 -7.52 -4.62 -11.68
C SER A 264 -7.04 -4.34 -10.27
N GLY A 265 -7.96 -4.00 -9.36
CA GLY A 265 -7.65 -3.77 -7.95
C GLY A 265 -7.17 -5.02 -7.22
N LEU A 266 -7.83 -6.16 -7.43
CA LEU A 266 -7.39 -7.45 -6.88
C LEU A 266 -5.99 -7.82 -7.37
N LEU A 267 -5.73 -7.71 -8.67
CA LEU A 267 -4.41 -7.99 -9.24
C LEU A 267 -3.34 -7.02 -8.70
N ALA A 268 -3.68 -5.73 -8.62
CA ALA A 268 -2.79 -4.70 -8.07
C ALA A 268 -2.48 -4.92 -6.58
N PHE A 269 -3.35 -5.55 -5.83
CA PHE A 269 -3.11 -5.91 -4.43
C PHE A 269 -2.21 -7.15 -4.32
N ILE A 270 -2.45 -8.18 -5.11
CA ILE A 270 -1.70 -9.45 -5.07
C ILE A 270 -0.23 -9.23 -5.43
N LEU A 271 0.08 -8.42 -6.45
CA LEU A 271 1.46 -8.24 -6.91
C LEU A 271 2.38 -7.62 -5.83
N PRO A 272 2.06 -6.47 -5.20
CA PRO A 272 2.86 -5.95 -4.09
C PRO A 272 2.85 -6.87 -2.85
N ALA A 273 1.76 -7.62 -2.60
CA ALA A 273 1.71 -8.57 -1.50
C ALA A 273 2.74 -9.69 -1.68
N ILE A 274 2.83 -10.28 -2.87
CA ILE A 274 3.86 -11.26 -3.19
C ILE A 274 5.25 -10.61 -3.12
N GLY A 275 5.41 -9.43 -3.69
CA GLY A 275 6.69 -8.72 -3.72
C GLY A 275 7.25 -8.44 -2.33
N ILE A 276 6.41 -8.02 -1.38
CA ILE A 276 6.86 -7.74 0.00
C ILE A 276 7.20 -9.03 0.76
N GLU A 277 6.44 -10.12 0.57
CA GLU A 277 6.78 -11.40 1.18
C GLU A 277 8.11 -11.95 0.64
N LEU A 278 8.34 -11.88 -0.67
CA LEU A 278 9.63 -12.25 -1.26
C LEU A 278 10.78 -11.40 -0.69
N TYR A 279 10.60 -10.08 -0.58
CA TYR A 279 11.62 -9.20 0.01
C TYR A 279 11.92 -9.58 1.47
N LEU A 280 10.90 -9.83 2.29
CA LEU A 280 11.08 -10.23 3.69
C LEU A 280 11.75 -11.61 3.79
N HIS A 281 11.38 -12.55 2.93
CA HIS A 281 11.98 -13.87 2.85
C HIS A 281 13.48 -13.81 2.47
N PHE A 282 13.85 -12.97 1.52
CA PHE A 282 15.25 -12.81 1.08
C PHE A 282 16.11 -11.88 1.96
N THR A 283 15.54 -11.33 3.04
CA THR A 283 16.27 -10.46 3.98
C THR A 283 16.30 -10.99 5.42
N PRO A 284 16.55 -12.30 5.69
CA PRO A 284 16.49 -12.87 7.03
C PRO A 284 17.57 -12.32 7.96
N ALA A 285 18.75 -11.97 7.43
CA ALA A 285 19.83 -11.39 8.22
C ALA A 285 19.45 -10.04 8.87
N GLU A 286 18.65 -9.23 8.18
CA GLU A 286 18.15 -7.96 8.73
C GLU A 286 17.08 -8.22 9.81
N ALA A 287 16.21 -9.20 9.61
CA ALA A 287 15.23 -9.61 10.61
C ALA A 287 15.92 -10.11 11.89
N GLN A 288 16.94 -10.97 11.77
CA GLN A 288 17.74 -11.47 12.89
C GLN A 288 18.47 -10.33 13.64
N ARG A 289 19.10 -9.40 12.89
CA ARG A 289 19.76 -8.24 13.46
C ARG A 289 18.79 -7.38 14.27
N LEU A 290 17.59 -7.11 13.73
CA LEU A 290 16.58 -6.32 14.43
C LEU A 290 15.98 -7.08 15.62
N ARG A 291 15.88 -8.40 15.54
CA ARG A 291 15.43 -9.21 16.68
C ARG A 291 16.43 -9.16 17.83
N GLN A 292 17.72 -9.16 17.51
CA GLN A 292 18.78 -8.92 18.52
C GLN A 292 18.64 -7.54 19.18
N VAL A 293 18.35 -6.48 18.39
CA VAL A 293 18.07 -5.15 18.94
C VAL A 293 16.81 -5.15 19.80
N SER A 294 15.79 -5.91 19.41
CA SER A 294 14.56 -6.08 20.20
C SER A 294 14.87 -6.75 21.54
N PHE A 295 15.67 -7.81 21.53
CA PHE A 295 16.14 -8.51 22.73
C PHE A 295 16.83 -7.55 23.71
N GLU A 296 17.83 -6.80 23.24
CA GLU A 296 18.59 -5.85 24.06
C GLU A 296 17.68 -4.79 24.69
N ARG A 297 16.78 -4.19 23.89
CA ARG A 297 15.82 -3.18 24.36
C ARG A 297 14.79 -3.72 25.33
N GLN A 298 14.34 -4.95 25.14
CA GLN A 298 13.38 -5.60 26.02
C GLN A 298 14.04 -6.03 27.32
N GLN A 299 15.29 -6.49 27.28
CA GLN A 299 16.09 -6.82 28.47
C GLN A 299 16.31 -5.58 29.33
N GLU A 300 16.73 -4.44 28.74
CA GLU A 300 16.87 -3.15 29.43
C GLU A 300 15.57 -2.70 30.12
N ARG A 301 14.41 -3.11 29.62
CA ARG A 301 13.08 -2.77 30.16
C ARG A 301 12.49 -3.83 31.07
N GLY A 302 13.23 -4.90 31.39
CA GLY A 302 12.80 -5.96 32.28
C GLY A 302 11.66 -6.85 31.77
N PHE A 303 11.56 -7.06 30.44
CA PHE A 303 10.56 -7.98 29.90
C PHE A 303 10.89 -9.43 30.30
N ARG A 304 9.85 -10.23 30.59
CA ARG A 304 10.01 -11.65 31.00
C ARG A 304 10.63 -12.55 29.93
N ARG A 305 10.38 -12.25 28.66
CA ARG A 305 10.89 -13.02 27.50
C ARG A 305 11.51 -12.06 26.49
N PRO A 306 12.73 -11.56 26.74
CA PRO A 306 13.41 -10.69 25.80
C PRO A 306 13.62 -11.38 24.44
N GLY A 307 13.44 -10.65 23.34
CA GLY A 307 13.47 -11.20 21.97
C GLY A 307 12.17 -11.83 21.49
N SER A 308 11.21 -12.08 22.40
CA SER A 308 9.94 -12.75 22.10
C SER A 308 8.74 -12.12 22.83
N ALA A 309 8.82 -10.84 23.17
CA ALA A 309 7.72 -10.14 23.84
C ALA A 309 6.58 -9.75 22.88
N GLY A 310 6.89 -9.60 21.57
CA GLY A 310 5.93 -9.31 20.53
C GLY A 310 5.20 -10.53 20.00
N LEU A 311 4.63 -10.40 18.78
CA LEU A 311 3.95 -11.48 18.06
C LEU A 311 4.98 -12.24 17.20
N THR A 312 5.72 -13.13 17.84
CA THR A 312 6.79 -13.93 17.23
C THR A 312 6.37 -15.39 17.11
N ALA A 313 6.94 -16.13 16.13
CA ALA A 313 6.56 -17.50 15.81
C ALA A 313 6.79 -18.47 16.97
N ASP A 314 7.86 -18.29 17.74
CA ASP A 314 8.18 -19.09 18.91
C ASP A 314 7.11 -19.04 20.03
N ARG A 315 6.25 -18.01 20.02
CA ARG A 315 5.08 -17.95 20.93
C ARG A 315 3.95 -18.92 20.55
N LEU A 316 3.95 -19.39 19.32
CA LEU A 316 2.99 -20.36 18.78
C LEU A 316 3.54 -21.78 18.81
N GLY A 317 4.68 -22.00 19.47
CA GLY A 317 5.28 -23.32 19.60
C GLY A 317 6.30 -23.67 18.52
N ASP A 318 6.71 -22.69 17.70
CA ASP A 318 7.85 -22.85 16.78
C ASP A 318 9.19 -22.82 17.54
N ALA A 319 10.29 -23.14 16.85
CA ALA A 319 11.63 -23.26 17.43
C ALA A 319 12.02 -22.04 18.28
N GLU A 320 12.61 -22.30 19.44
CA GLU A 320 13.02 -21.27 20.37
C GLU A 320 14.12 -20.41 19.75
N TRP A 321 13.98 -19.07 19.85
CA TRP A 321 14.95 -18.15 19.33
C TRP A 321 16.06 -17.89 20.36
N VAL A 322 17.32 -18.05 19.94
CA VAL A 322 18.50 -17.84 20.79
C VAL A 322 19.23 -16.55 20.38
N PRO A 323 19.57 -15.65 21.32
CA PRO A 323 20.32 -14.42 21.06
C PRO A 323 21.72 -14.68 20.48
N LEU A 324 22.14 -13.86 19.53
CA LEU A 324 23.44 -14.01 18.85
C LEU A 324 24.66 -13.91 19.81
N LYS A 325 24.56 -13.12 20.87
CA LYS A 325 25.64 -12.94 21.85
C LYS A 325 25.83 -14.13 22.80
N GLN A 326 24.85 -14.99 22.97
CA GLN A 326 25.02 -16.22 23.79
C GLN A 326 25.81 -17.30 23.05
N HIS A 327 25.98 -17.20 21.74
CA HIS A 327 26.87 -18.09 20.98
C HIS A 327 28.36 -17.70 21.05
N ALA A 328 28.70 -16.57 21.67
CA ALA A 328 30.07 -16.02 21.69
C ALA A 328 30.79 -16.14 23.05
N GLU A 329 30.12 -16.61 24.09
CA GLU A 329 30.82 -16.98 25.34
C GLU A 329 31.25 -18.45 25.22
N PRO A 330 32.56 -18.76 25.14
CA PRO A 330 33.04 -20.12 25.39
C PRO A 330 32.68 -20.43 26.85
N ASP A 331 32.09 -21.59 27.09
CA ASP A 331 31.90 -22.11 28.45
C ASP A 331 33.22 -21.94 29.24
N ALA A 332 33.24 -21.05 30.21
CA ALA A 332 34.35 -20.82 31.10
C ALA A 332 34.63 -22.03 32.06
N GLN A 333 33.98 -23.16 31.75
CA GLN A 333 34.25 -24.45 32.37
C GLN A 333 34.59 -25.47 31.30
N GLY A 334 35.88 -25.59 31.00
CA GLY A 334 36.44 -26.63 30.14
C GLY A 334 36.11 -28.05 30.59
N LYS A 335 34.93 -28.56 30.20
CA LYS A 335 34.60 -29.97 30.19
C LYS A 335 34.12 -30.34 28.82
N SER A 336 35.01 -30.90 28.01
CA SER A 336 34.68 -31.64 26.81
C SER A 336 33.83 -32.86 27.23
N VAL A 337 32.57 -32.81 26.96
CA VAL A 337 31.75 -34.03 26.89
C VAL A 337 31.70 -34.43 25.45
N ALA A 338 32.59 -35.39 25.11
CA ALA A 338 32.41 -36.23 23.92
C ALA A 338 31.06 -36.95 24.09
N ARG A 339 30.20 -36.83 23.12
CA ARG A 339 29.03 -37.72 22.97
C ARG A 339 29.29 -38.58 21.74
N ASP A 340 29.37 -39.86 22.04
CA ASP A 340 29.31 -40.97 21.07
C ASP A 340 28.03 -40.93 20.22
#